data_3791979c2f88a97b5c4551c89e422b84
#
_entry.id   3791979c2f88a97b5c4551c89e422b84
#
_cell.length_a   1.000
_cell.length_b   1.000
_cell.length_c   1.000
_cell.angle_alpha   90.00
_cell.angle_beta   90.00
_cell.angle_gamma   90.00
#
_symmetry.space_group_name_H-M   'P 1'
#
loop_
_entity.id
_entity.type
_entity.pdbx_description
1 polymer ?
#
loop_
_entity_poly.entity_id
_entity_poly.type
_entity_poly.pdbx_seq_one_letter_code
_entity_poly.pdbx_strand_id
1 'polypeptide(L)'
;MMTEIIKKLINLLGEKKVKFSKDYLEKYGIDWYKEIKPDPTAIVFPYNENDLQEIVLFAEKEDQKLVISGGRTGLCGGATAANKEIVVSLEKMNDMNWVSEKDQVICQAGAITDSVKSFVAQHNRLLPISLASSSSSSIGGNVATN
;
A
#
# COMPACT_ATOMS: atom_id res chain seq x y z
N MET A 1 -6.44 19.67 11.60
CA MET A 1 -7.83 19.63 12.17
C MET A 1 -8.48 18.34 11.64
N MET A 2 -9.20 17.59 12.47
CA MET A 2 -9.84 16.33 12.07
C MET A 2 -11.13 16.66 11.29
N THR A 3 -11.15 16.30 9.99
CA THR A 3 -12.30 16.53 9.11
C THR A 3 -13.39 15.48 9.35
N GLU A 4 -14.61 15.70 8.83
CA GLU A 4 -15.72 14.75 8.94
C GLU A 4 -15.37 13.39 8.27
N ILE A 5 -14.69 13.43 7.14
CA ILE A 5 -14.20 12.22 6.44
C ILE A 5 -13.25 11.40 7.33
N ILE A 6 -12.32 12.06 8.02
CA ILE A 6 -11.39 11.37 8.93
C ILE A 6 -12.15 10.69 10.08
N LYS A 7 -13.16 11.35 10.66
CA LYS A 7 -13.99 10.75 11.72
C LYS A 7 -14.72 9.50 11.22
N LYS A 8 -15.32 9.57 10.04
CA LYS A 8 -16.00 8.44 9.41
C LYS A 8 -15.04 7.27 9.14
N LEU A 9 -13.82 7.55 8.63
CA LEU A 9 -12.78 6.53 8.43
C LEU A 9 -12.35 5.87 9.75
N ILE A 10 -12.18 6.65 10.82
CA ILE A 10 -11.84 6.11 12.14
C ILE A 10 -12.96 5.23 12.68
N ASN A 11 -14.22 5.63 12.51
CA ASN A 11 -15.37 4.82 12.92
C ASN A 11 -15.47 3.51 12.13
N LEU A 12 -15.09 3.52 10.85
CA LEU A 12 -15.13 2.34 9.98
C LEU A 12 -13.99 1.37 10.30
N LEU A 13 -12.75 1.86 10.36
CA LEU A 13 -11.53 1.03 10.37
C LEU A 13 -10.87 0.94 11.75
N GLY A 14 -11.20 1.85 12.65
CA GLY A 14 -10.51 2.03 13.92
C GLY A 14 -9.31 3.00 13.82
N GLU A 15 -9.01 3.67 14.93
CA GLU A 15 -7.99 4.73 15.01
C GLU A 15 -6.57 4.26 14.62
N LYS A 16 -6.26 2.98 14.90
CA LYS A 16 -4.93 2.42 14.58
C LYS A 16 -4.63 2.41 13.09
N LYS A 17 -5.65 2.19 12.27
CA LYS A 17 -5.54 2.05 10.80
C LYS A 17 -5.65 3.39 10.05
N VAL A 18 -5.97 4.50 10.71
CA VAL A 18 -6.15 5.82 10.07
C VAL A 18 -5.13 6.80 10.62
N LYS A 19 -4.35 7.43 9.76
CA LYS A 19 -3.35 8.44 10.12
C LYS A 19 -3.57 9.71 9.32
N PHE A 20 -3.48 10.86 10.00
CA PHE A 20 -3.71 12.18 9.42
C PHE A 20 -2.81 13.27 10.01
N SER A 21 -1.78 12.88 10.78
CA SER A 21 -0.76 13.83 11.22
C SER A 21 0.13 14.24 10.05
N LYS A 22 0.68 15.44 10.11
CA LYS A 22 1.52 16.01 9.06
C LYS A 22 2.62 15.06 8.62
N ASP A 23 3.32 14.43 9.56
CA ASP A 23 4.43 13.51 9.27
C ASP A 23 3.97 12.29 8.45
N TYR A 24 2.78 11.74 8.76
CA TYR A 24 2.22 10.65 7.97
C TYR A 24 1.79 11.11 6.58
N LEU A 25 1.13 12.25 6.48
CA LEU A 25 0.68 12.78 5.19
C LEU A 25 1.85 13.08 4.27
N GLU A 26 2.92 13.67 4.76
CA GLU A 26 4.14 13.94 3.99
C GLU A 26 4.89 12.65 3.60
N LYS A 27 5.00 11.70 4.54
CA LYS A 27 5.74 10.45 4.30
C LYS A 27 5.03 9.51 3.34
N TYR A 28 3.71 9.36 3.45
CA TYR A 28 2.94 8.37 2.69
C TYR A 28 2.19 8.95 1.49
N GLY A 29 2.05 10.26 1.44
CA GLY A 29 1.35 10.96 0.36
C GLY A 29 2.17 11.14 -0.92
N ILE A 30 3.43 10.72 -0.93
CA ILE A 30 4.38 10.95 -2.03
C ILE A 30 5.13 9.66 -2.38
N ASP A 31 5.47 9.50 -3.66
CA ASP A 31 6.39 8.45 -4.13
C ASP A 31 7.82 9.00 -4.35
N TRP A 32 8.65 8.25 -5.10
CA TRP A 32 10.02 8.68 -5.38
C TRP A 32 10.10 9.89 -6.32
N TYR A 33 9.05 10.16 -7.11
CA TYR A 33 8.93 11.36 -7.94
C TYR A 33 8.47 12.55 -7.08
N LYS A 34 9.41 13.23 -6.46
CA LYS A 34 9.19 14.27 -5.43
C LYS A 34 8.82 15.66 -5.95
N GLU A 35 8.56 15.80 -7.25
CA GLU A 35 8.23 17.09 -7.87
C GLU A 35 6.79 17.57 -7.54
N ILE A 36 5.90 16.63 -7.18
CA ILE A 36 4.52 16.94 -6.85
C ILE A 36 4.39 17.03 -5.33
N LYS A 37 3.93 18.17 -4.83
CA LYS A 37 3.70 18.34 -3.39
C LYS A 37 2.52 17.48 -2.94
N PRO A 38 2.70 16.61 -1.94
CA PRO A 38 1.59 15.78 -1.43
C PRO A 38 0.58 16.62 -0.64
N ASP A 39 -0.70 16.32 -0.85
CA ASP A 39 -1.82 16.93 -0.14
C ASP A 39 -2.96 15.91 0.09
N PRO A 40 -2.68 14.74 0.70
CA PRO A 40 -3.70 13.75 1.01
C PRO A 40 -4.58 14.18 2.19
N THR A 41 -5.83 13.70 2.21
CA THR A 41 -6.76 13.87 3.35
C THR A 41 -6.36 12.99 4.53
N ALA A 42 -6.06 11.73 4.27
CA ALA A 42 -5.67 10.75 5.27
C ALA A 42 -4.87 9.61 4.62
N ILE A 43 -4.16 8.86 5.46
CA ILE A 43 -3.52 7.60 5.10
C ILE A 43 -4.25 6.49 5.82
N VAL A 44 -4.69 5.45 5.11
CA VAL A 44 -5.32 4.26 5.69
C VAL A 44 -4.46 3.04 5.45
N PHE A 45 -4.42 2.16 6.44
CA PHE A 45 -3.62 0.94 6.44
C PHE A 45 -4.55 -0.28 6.58
N PRO A 46 -5.05 -0.84 5.47
CA PRO A 46 -5.76 -2.11 5.53
C PRO A 46 -4.81 -3.24 5.98
N TYR A 47 -5.33 -4.18 6.78
CA TYR A 47 -4.58 -5.36 7.23
C TYR A 47 -4.97 -6.62 6.46
N ASN A 48 -6.15 -6.60 5.83
CA ASN A 48 -6.71 -7.72 5.10
C ASN A 48 -7.64 -7.23 3.97
N GLU A 49 -8.16 -8.17 3.20
CA GLU A 49 -9.04 -7.90 2.07
C GLU A 49 -10.38 -7.27 2.49
N ASN A 50 -10.92 -7.63 3.67
CA ASN A 50 -12.17 -7.04 4.17
C ASN A 50 -11.98 -5.54 4.47
N ASP A 51 -10.88 -5.16 5.13
CA ASP A 51 -10.55 -3.75 5.36
C ASP A 51 -10.46 -2.99 4.04
N LEU A 52 -9.80 -3.59 3.03
CA LEU A 52 -9.64 -2.97 1.72
C LEU A 52 -10.98 -2.79 1.01
N GLN A 53 -11.85 -3.80 1.07
CA GLN A 53 -13.20 -3.72 0.52
C GLN A 53 -14.02 -2.61 1.19
N GLU A 54 -13.98 -2.52 2.51
CA GLU A 54 -14.66 -1.45 3.26
C GLU A 54 -14.17 -0.06 2.87
N ILE A 55 -12.86 0.11 2.66
CA ILE A 55 -12.27 1.38 2.19
C ILE A 55 -12.81 1.74 0.81
N VAL A 56 -12.87 0.78 -0.12
CA VAL A 56 -13.35 1.03 -1.49
C VAL A 56 -14.83 1.42 -1.48
N LEU A 57 -15.68 0.66 -0.77
CA LEU A 57 -17.10 0.98 -0.63
C LEU A 57 -17.35 2.32 0.07
N PHE A 58 -16.54 2.64 1.07
CA PHE A 58 -16.58 3.95 1.72
C PHE A 58 -16.24 5.07 0.74
N ALA A 59 -15.18 4.89 -0.03
CA ALA A 59 -14.73 5.91 -0.99
C ALA A 59 -15.79 6.17 -2.08
N GLU A 60 -16.42 5.11 -2.59
CA GLU A 60 -17.53 5.22 -3.53
C GLU A 60 -18.71 5.99 -2.91
N LYS A 61 -19.14 5.62 -1.71
CA LYS A 61 -20.26 6.25 -1.00
C LYS A 61 -20.04 7.72 -0.69
N GLU A 62 -18.82 8.09 -0.30
CA GLU A 62 -18.48 9.45 0.14
C GLU A 62 -17.86 10.29 -0.99
N ASP A 63 -17.87 9.80 -2.24
CA ASP A 63 -17.24 10.43 -3.42
C ASP A 63 -15.77 10.81 -3.17
N GLN A 64 -15.01 9.90 -2.57
CA GLN A 64 -13.60 10.11 -2.27
C GLN A 64 -12.71 9.39 -3.29
N LYS A 65 -11.65 10.06 -3.72
CA LYS A 65 -10.63 9.45 -4.57
C LYS A 65 -9.61 8.70 -3.73
N LEU A 66 -9.15 7.57 -4.23
CA LEU A 66 -8.13 6.74 -3.61
C LEU A 66 -6.83 6.79 -4.40
N VAL A 67 -5.70 6.84 -3.69
CA VAL A 67 -4.37 6.60 -4.23
C VAL A 67 -3.81 5.35 -3.54
N ILE A 68 -3.58 4.30 -4.33
CA ILE A 68 -3.00 3.05 -3.81
C ILE A 68 -1.48 3.22 -3.70
N SER A 69 -0.93 2.93 -2.52
CA SER A 69 0.48 3.09 -2.22
C SER A 69 1.10 1.77 -1.76
N GLY A 70 2.08 1.28 -2.52
CA GLY A 70 2.93 0.16 -2.16
C GLY A 70 4.26 0.64 -1.57
N GLY A 71 5.39 0.24 -2.19
CA GLY A 71 6.74 0.61 -1.76
C GLY A 71 7.15 2.06 -2.04
N ARG A 72 6.37 2.82 -2.75
CA ARG A 72 6.61 4.23 -3.13
C ARG A 72 7.92 4.45 -3.90
N THR A 73 8.33 3.46 -4.68
CA THR A 73 9.56 3.48 -5.49
C THR A 73 9.32 4.00 -6.92
N GLY A 74 8.08 4.32 -7.27
CA GLY A 74 7.68 4.81 -8.59
C GLY A 74 8.26 6.18 -8.91
N LEU A 75 8.48 6.44 -10.22
CA LEU A 75 9.07 7.68 -10.74
C LEU A 75 8.08 8.52 -11.56
N CYS A 76 6.80 8.13 -11.58
CA CYS A 76 5.78 8.76 -12.42
C CYS A 76 4.66 9.46 -11.61
N GLY A 77 4.81 9.57 -10.29
CA GLY A 77 3.79 10.21 -9.43
C GLY A 77 2.56 9.34 -9.16
N GLY A 78 2.55 8.07 -9.56
CA GLY A 78 1.37 7.20 -9.48
C GLY A 78 0.90 6.88 -8.06
N ALA A 79 1.77 7.01 -7.06
CA ALA A 79 1.42 6.87 -5.64
C ALA A 79 1.47 8.21 -4.89
N THR A 80 1.44 9.34 -5.61
CA THR A 80 1.39 10.69 -5.01
C THR A 80 -0.04 11.19 -4.96
N ALA A 81 -0.51 11.53 -3.78
CA ALA A 81 -1.83 12.12 -3.54
C ALA A 81 -1.69 13.64 -3.43
N ALA A 82 -2.20 14.38 -4.42
CA ALA A 82 -2.02 15.84 -4.52
C ALA A 82 -3.33 16.64 -4.45
N ASN A 83 -4.50 15.96 -4.42
CA ASN A 83 -5.82 16.60 -4.54
C ASN A 83 -6.79 16.07 -3.48
N LYS A 84 -6.34 15.97 -2.23
CA LYS A 84 -7.15 15.51 -1.08
C LYS A 84 -7.61 14.05 -1.17
N GLU A 85 -6.95 13.23 -1.95
CA GLU A 85 -7.23 11.80 -1.99
C GLU A 85 -6.96 11.13 -0.63
N ILE A 86 -7.57 9.97 -0.41
CA ILE A 86 -7.21 9.07 0.68
C ILE A 86 -6.13 8.11 0.16
N VAL A 87 -4.97 8.10 0.81
CA VAL A 87 -3.91 7.14 0.47
C VAL A 87 -4.19 5.81 1.17
N VAL A 88 -4.23 4.73 0.38
CA VAL A 88 -4.34 3.35 0.86
C VAL A 88 -2.97 2.71 0.83
N SER A 89 -2.29 2.66 1.98
CA SER A 89 -0.98 2.03 2.10
C SER A 89 -1.11 0.53 2.34
N LEU A 90 -0.60 -0.27 1.41
CA LEU A 90 -0.66 -1.73 1.49
C LEU A 90 0.46 -2.35 2.35
N GLU A 91 1.28 -1.56 3.04
CA GLU A 91 2.44 -2.08 3.80
C GLU A 91 2.08 -3.08 4.92
N LYS A 92 0.83 -3.08 5.39
CA LYS A 92 0.32 -4.02 6.40
C LYS A 92 -0.30 -5.29 5.79
N MET A 93 -0.47 -5.32 4.48
CA MET A 93 -0.90 -6.50 3.73
C MET A 93 0.33 -7.19 3.13
N ASN A 94 1.12 -7.85 3.97
CA ASN A 94 2.43 -8.40 3.59
C ASN A 94 2.61 -9.89 3.95
N ASP A 95 1.53 -10.60 4.23
CA ASP A 95 1.56 -12.02 4.52
C ASP A 95 2.03 -12.83 3.32
N MET A 96 2.74 -13.93 3.60
CA MET A 96 3.26 -14.86 2.61
C MET A 96 2.96 -16.29 3.03
N ASN A 97 2.53 -17.12 2.09
CA ASN A 97 2.24 -18.52 2.31
C ASN A 97 2.82 -19.40 1.19
N TRP A 98 3.46 -20.51 1.57
CA TRP A 98 3.99 -21.50 0.62
C TRP A 98 2.94 -22.56 0.32
N VAL A 99 2.69 -22.83 -0.96
CA VAL A 99 1.77 -23.87 -1.44
C VAL A 99 2.59 -25.02 -2.02
N SER A 100 2.89 -26.01 -1.18
CA SER A 100 3.81 -27.13 -1.52
C SER A 100 3.36 -27.93 -2.73
N GLU A 101 2.06 -28.20 -2.87
CA GLU A 101 1.50 -29.02 -3.96
C GLU A 101 1.66 -28.37 -5.33
N LYS A 102 1.81 -27.04 -5.36
CA LYS A 102 1.93 -26.24 -6.59
C LYS A 102 3.32 -25.66 -6.78
N ASP A 103 4.20 -25.83 -5.79
CA ASP A 103 5.53 -25.19 -5.78
C ASP A 103 5.44 -23.67 -6.01
N GLN A 104 4.52 -23.01 -5.28
CA GLN A 104 4.16 -21.62 -5.44
C GLN A 104 4.17 -20.86 -4.11
N VAL A 105 4.43 -19.57 -4.16
CA VAL A 105 4.18 -18.64 -3.06
C VAL A 105 2.95 -17.79 -3.35
N ILE A 106 2.03 -17.73 -2.40
CA ILE A 106 0.95 -16.75 -2.39
C ILE A 106 1.37 -15.65 -1.43
N CYS A 107 1.39 -14.40 -1.88
CA CYS A 107 1.71 -13.26 -1.06
C CYS A 107 0.73 -12.12 -1.27
N GLN A 108 0.51 -11.35 -0.22
CA GLN A 108 -0.28 -10.13 -0.29
C GLN A 108 0.47 -9.03 -1.06
N ALA A 109 -0.26 -8.09 -1.62
CA ALA A 109 0.25 -7.05 -2.52
C ALA A 109 1.31 -6.12 -1.91
N GLY A 110 1.29 -5.94 -0.58
CA GLY A 110 2.26 -5.12 0.15
C GLY A 110 3.56 -5.84 0.52
N ALA A 111 3.68 -7.15 0.23
CA ALA A 111 4.91 -7.91 0.50
C ALA A 111 6.08 -7.31 -0.29
N ILE A 112 7.20 -7.05 0.41
CA ILE A 112 8.42 -6.48 -0.18
C ILE A 112 9.13 -7.54 -1.02
N THR A 113 9.60 -7.17 -2.20
CA THR A 113 10.22 -8.07 -3.18
C THR A 113 11.36 -8.89 -2.58
N ASP A 114 12.30 -8.29 -1.85
CA ASP A 114 13.40 -9.02 -1.23
C ASP A 114 12.95 -9.92 -0.08
N SER A 115 11.86 -9.56 0.62
CA SER A 115 11.26 -10.45 1.63
C SER A 115 10.67 -11.70 0.99
N VAL A 116 10.01 -11.56 -0.16
CA VAL A 116 9.49 -12.71 -0.91
C VAL A 116 10.62 -13.56 -1.46
N LYS A 117 11.71 -12.98 -1.98
CA LYS A 117 12.91 -13.73 -2.39
C LYS A 117 13.49 -14.55 -1.24
N SER A 118 13.65 -13.93 -0.06
CA SER A 118 14.18 -14.59 1.12
C SER A 118 13.26 -15.72 1.60
N PHE A 119 11.95 -15.52 1.54
CA PHE A 119 10.96 -16.53 1.89
C PHE A 119 11.01 -17.74 0.93
N VAL A 120 11.05 -17.49 -0.37
CA VAL A 120 11.13 -18.53 -1.41
C VAL A 120 12.44 -19.33 -1.31
N ALA A 121 13.55 -18.66 -0.95
CA ALA A 121 14.85 -19.32 -0.76
C ALA A 121 14.83 -20.36 0.38
N GLN A 122 14.02 -20.15 1.44
CA GLN A 122 13.86 -21.14 2.52
C GLN A 122 13.24 -22.47 2.03
N HIS A 123 12.56 -22.43 0.89
CA HIS A 123 11.98 -23.60 0.22
C HIS A 123 12.88 -24.14 -0.92
N ASN A 124 14.17 -23.75 -0.95
CA ASN A 124 15.13 -24.13 -2.00
C ASN A 124 14.67 -23.73 -3.41
N ARG A 125 14.05 -22.57 -3.52
CA ARG A 125 13.59 -21.99 -4.79
C ARG A 125 14.14 -20.58 -4.99
N LEU A 126 14.12 -20.13 -6.23
CA LEU A 126 14.57 -18.79 -6.63
C LEU A 126 13.40 -18.01 -7.24
N LEU A 127 13.18 -16.80 -6.79
CA LEU A 127 12.33 -15.82 -7.47
C LEU A 127 13.22 -14.99 -8.41
N PRO A 128 13.19 -15.21 -9.74
CA PRO A 128 14.13 -14.61 -10.68
C PRO A 128 13.74 -13.16 -11.07
N ILE A 129 13.44 -12.32 -10.09
CA ILE A 129 13.14 -10.90 -10.28
C ILE A 129 14.33 -10.09 -9.78
N SER A 130 14.88 -9.25 -10.64
CA SER A 130 15.99 -8.34 -10.28
C SER A 130 15.57 -6.91 -10.54
N LEU A 131 15.39 -6.14 -9.47
CA LEU A 131 15.02 -4.72 -9.50
C LEU A 131 15.96 -3.95 -8.59
N ALA A 132 16.39 -2.76 -9.03
CA ALA A 132 17.20 -1.87 -8.20
C ALA A 132 16.49 -1.48 -6.90
N SER A 133 15.14 -1.46 -6.90
CA SER A 133 14.29 -1.13 -5.76
C SER A 133 13.79 -2.35 -4.97
N SER A 134 14.33 -3.56 -5.18
CA SER A 134 13.81 -4.80 -4.58
C SER A 134 13.66 -4.76 -3.06
N SER A 135 14.53 -4.01 -2.36
CA SER A 135 14.47 -3.83 -0.91
C SER A 135 13.30 -2.97 -0.42
N SER A 136 12.64 -2.27 -1.32
CA SER A 136 11.56 -1.33 -0.98
C SER A 136 10.31 -1.51 -1.84
N SER A 137 10.43 -2.03 -3.06
CA SER A 137 9.26 -2.27 -3.92
C SER A 137 8.40 -3.40 -3.39
N SER A 138 7.07 -3.26 -3.54
CA SER A 138 6.10 -4.30 -3.18
C SER A 138 5.69 -5.12 -4.40
N ILE A 139 5.29 -6.37 -4.18
CA ILE A 139 4.86 -7.27 -5.27
C ILE A 139 3.67 -6.69 -6.03
N GLY A 140 2.66 -6.15 -5.34
CA GLY A 140 1.53 -5.50 -5.99
C GLY A 140 1.94 -4.29 -6.84
N GLY A 141 2.89 -3.49 -6.34
CA GLY A 141 3.46 -2.36 -7.09
C GLY A 141 4.22 -2.81 -8.33
N ASN A 142 5.01 -3.89 -8.23
CA ASN A 142 5.72 -4.45 -9.38
C ASN A 142 4.76 -4.95 -10.47
N VAL A 143 3.70 -5.66 -10.06
CA VAL A 143 2.64 -6.14 -10.99
C VAL A 143 1.90 -4.98 -11.65
N ALA A 144 1.58 -3.93 -10.89
CA ALA A 144 0.89 -2.75 -11.41
C ALA A 144 1.74 -1.93 -12.39
N THR A 145 3.07 -2.02 -12.28
CA THR A 145 4.00 -1.28 -13.14
C THR A 145 4.43 -2.09 -14.37
N ASN A 146 4.37 -3.42 -14.26
CA ASN A 146 4.83 -4.40 -15.26
C ASN A 146 6.33 -4.25 -15.54
#